data_9d8d0f40d1ef690b7e8be93ef5936c1e
#
_entry.id   9d8d0f40d1ef690b7e8be93ef5936c1e
#
_cell.length_a   1.000
_cell.length_b   1.000
_cell.length_c   1.000
_cell.angle_alpha   90.00
_cell.angle_beta   90.00
_cell.angle_gamma   90.00
#
_symmetry.space_group_name_H-M   'P 1'
#
loop_
_entity.id
_entity.type
_entity.pdbx_description
1 polymer ?
#
loop_
_entity_poly.entity_id
_entity_poly.type
_entity_poly.pdbx_seq_one_letter_code
_entity_poly.pdbx_strand_id
1 'polypeptide(L)'
;MGDITIKKVNLYGKDTDPKTAVANEYPTSHFAIRQPCLMYVSAVRNSGKSFSVSKLVRQAQKEKTFNQVYIITPTFESNRAYFGDMIDEENVFQPTKTSIQEVIDKVEEDKEEWEKYLVEKREYDFFMRLLKNGKDLTDEQLLKYMDMGFLEDDKIVPPKWKYGKPEPPKSLLILDDVLSSPALLQSSGLTKV
;
A
#
# COMPACT_ATOMS: atom_id res chain seq x y z
N MET A 1 15.73 -26.20 22.45
CA MET A 1 15.19 -25.33 21.40
C MET A 1 16.39 -24.62 20.80
N GLY A 2 16.76 -24.93 19.55
CA GLY A 2 17.92 -24.31 18.91
C GLY A 2 17.58 -22.90 18.44
N ASP A 3 18.45 -21.95 18.73
CA ASP A 3 18.34 -20.57 18.26
C ASP A 3 18.44 -20.53 16.72
N ILE A 4 17.40 -20.03 16.09
CA ILE A 4 17.41 -19.79 14.63
C ILE A 4 18.17 -18.51 14.40
N THR A 5 19.41 -18.61 13.95
CA THR A 5 20.21 -17.47 13.54
C THR A 5 19.87 -17.14 12.08
N ILE A 6 19.13 -16.07 11.85
CA ILE A 6 18.87 -15.57 10.51
C ILE A 6 20.12 -14.82 10.02
N LYS A 7 20.89 -15.43 9.12
CA LYS A 7 22.01 -14.74 8.46
C LYS A 7 21.47 -13.84 7.37
N LYS A 8 21.92 -12.58 7.36
CA LYS A 8 21.62 -11.63 6.28
C LYS A 8 22.24 -12.19 4.98
N VAL A 9 21.42 -12.66 4.07
CA VAL A 9 21.87 -13.09 2.74
C VAL A 9 21.78 -11.87 1.83
N ASN A 10 22.92 -11.46 1.29
CA ASN A 10 22.94 -10.43 0.25
C ASN A 10 22.57 -11.12 -1.07
N LEU A 11 21.28 -11.06 -1.43
CA LEU A 11 20.73 -11.68 -2.65
C LEU A 11 21.16 -10.97 -3.93
N TYR A 12 21.75 -9.80 -3.81
CA TYR A 12 22.23 -9.01 -4.94
C TYR A 12 23.76 -9.10 -4.96
N GLY A 13 24.29 -9.80 -5.96
CA GLY A 13 25.74 -9.84 -6.22
C GLY A 13 26.30 -8.43 -6.39
N LYS A 14 27.62 -8.30 -6.30
CA LYS A 14 28.37 -7.05 -6.40
C LYS A 14 28.26 -6.34 -7.77
N ASP A 15 27.55 -6.94 -8.73
CA ASP A 15 27.56 -6.53 -10.14
C ASP A 15 26.31 -5.76 -10.58
N THR A 16 25.48 -5.27 -9.66
CA THR A 16 24.43 -4.32 -10.02
C THR A 16 25.06 -2.97 -10.28
N ASP A 17 25.09 -2.57 -11.54
CA ASP A 17 25.49 -1.23 -11.96
C ASP A 17 24.73 -0.19 -11.11
N PRO A 18 25.44 0.65 -10.32
CA PRO A 18 24.78 1.65 -9.47
C PRO A 18 23.94 2.65 -10.25
N LYS A 19 24.09 2.72 -11.58
CA LYS A 19 23.25 3.55 -12.46
C LYS A 19 21.89 2.92 -12.80
N THR A 20 21.76 1.60 -12.68
CA THR A 20 20.48 0.88 -12.86
C THR A 20 19.78 0.57 -11.55
N ALA A 21 20.44 0.74 -10.42
CA ALA A 21 19.78 0.74 -9.13
C ALA A 21 18.89 1.98 -9.04
N VAL A 22 17.65 1.88 -9.49
CA VAL A 22 16.61 2.83 -9.12
C VAL A 22 16.69 2.89 -7.60
N ALA A 23 17.17 3.99 -7.07
CA ALA A 23 17.22 4.20 -5.64
C ALA A 23 15.77 4.04 -5.15
N ASN A 24 15.49 2.95 -4.46
CA ASN A 24 14.21 2.78 -3.83
C ASN A 24 14.15 3.86 -2.73
N GLU A 25 13.49 4.95 -3.04
CA GLU A 25 13.26 6.07 -2.13
C GLU A 25 12.41 5.68 -0.92
N TYR A 26 11.90 4.45 -0.93
CA TYR A 26 11.06 3.95 0.15
C TYR A 26 11.94 3.40 1.28
N PRO A 27 11.81 3.92 2.51
CA PRO A 27 12.50 3.37 3.65
C PRO A 27 12.02 1.92 3.88
N THR A 28 12.94 0.99 3.72
CA THR A 28 12.69 -0.41 4.02
C THR A 28 13.32 -0.74 5.37
N SER A 29 12.57 -1.42 6.25
CA SER A 29 13.14 -1.95 7.48
C SER A 29 14.17 -3.05 7.20
N HIS A 30 14.88 -3.49 8.23
CA HIS A 30 15.83 -4.61 8.14
C HIS A 30 15.19 -5.91 7.63
N PHE A 31 13.89 -6.04 7.80
CA PHE A 31 13.12 -7.24 7.48
C PHE A 31 12.25 -7.05 6.24
N ALA A 32 12.08 -5.81 5.78
CA ALA A 32 11.25 -5.54 4.62
C ALA A 32 11.99 -5.91 3.34
N ILE A 33 11.30 -6.67 2.51
CA ILE A 33 11.73 -6.93 1.14
C ILE A 33 11.57 -5.63 0.35
N ARG A 34 12.52 -5.34 -0.54
CA ARG A 34 12.42 -4.16 -1.42
C ARG A 34 11.11 -4.21 -2.20
N GLN A 35 10.45 -3.08 -2.27
CA GLN A 35 9.21 -2.91 -3.02
C GLN A 35 9.48 -2.26 -4.39
N PRO A 36 8.72 -2.59 -5.45
CA PRO A 36 7.73 -3.68 -5.48
C PRO A 36 8.38 -5.06 -5.44
N CYS A 37 7.68 -6.05 -4.89
CA CYS A 37 8.19 -7.42 -4.85
C CYS A 37 7.06 -8.44 -5.05
N LEU A 38 7.41 -9.57 -5.63
CA LEU A 38 6.60 -10.78 -5.63
C LEU A 38 7.28 -11.79 -4.71
N MET A 39 6.53 -12.28 -3.71
CA MET A 39 7.02 -13.32 -2.80
C MET A 39 6.20 -14.59 -2.98
N TYR A 40 6.88 -15.68 -3.27
CA TYR A 40 6.27 -16.99 -3.31
C TYR A 40 6.68 -17.81 -2.07
N VAL A 41 5.68 -18.28 -1.31
CA VAL A 41 5.89 -19.10 -0.12
C VAL A 41 5.35 -20.50 -0.35
N SER A 42 6.25 -21.47 -0.49
CA SER A 42 5.92 -22.87 -0.64
C SER A 42 6.32 -23.65 0.60
N ALA A 43 5.41 -24.48 1.09
CA ALA A 43 5.67 -25.31 2.26
C ALA A 43 4.68 -26.48 2.31
N VAL A 44 5.07 -27.55 2.98
CA VAL A 44 4.21 -28.72 3.21
C VAL A 44 2.99 -28.30 4.06
N ARG A 45 1.88 -28.99 3.89
CA ARG A 45 0.68 -28.78 4.71
C ARG A 45 1.03 -28.88 6.20
N ASN A 46 0.44 -28.02 7.02
CA ASN A 46 0.68 -27.91 8.47
C ASN A 46 2.12 -27.52 8.88
N SER A 47 2.93 -27.00 7.97
CA SER A 47 4.30 -26.52 8.28
C SER A 47 4.36 -25.12 8.89
N GLY A 48 3.21 -24.46 9.11
CA GLY A 48 3.15 -23.10 9.65
C GLY A 48 3.26 -22.00 8.59
N LYS A 49 3.01 -22.29 7.30
CA LYS A 49 3.06 -21.29 6.20
C LYS A 49 2.23 -20.04 6.53
N SER A 50 0.94 -20.18 6.78
CA SER A 50 0.03 -19.05 7.07
C SER A 50 0.45 -18.29 8.35
N PHE A 51 0.94 -19.00 9.37
CA PHE A 51 1.50 -18.38 10.56
C PHE A 51 2.72 -17.52 10.25
N SER A 52 3.66 -18.03 9.44
CA SER A 52 4.87 -17.27 9.06
C SER A 52 4.54 -16.05 8.22
N VAL A 53 3.61 -16.20 7.24
CA VAL A 53 3.13 -15.08 6.42
C VAL A 53 2.43 -14.04 7.30
N SER A 54 1.56 -14.44 8.22
CA SER A 54 0.87 -13.50 9.12
C SER A 54 1.84 -12.72 10.01
N LYS A 55 2.92 -13.36 10.48
CA LYS A 55 3.97 -12.67 11.24
C LYS A 55 4.69 -11.62 10.42
N LEU A 56 5.00 -11.93 9.15
CA LEU A 56 5.63 -10.99 8.23
C LEU A 56 4.71 -9.79 7.95
N VAL A 57 3.44 -10.04 7.65
CA VAL A 57 2.44 -8.99 7.42
C VAL A 57 2.26 -8.11 8.65
N ARG A 58 2.15 -8.71 9.83
CA ARG A 58 2.03 -7.99 11.11
C ARG A 58 3.25 -7.10 11.37
N GLN A 59 4.44 -7.57 11.03
CA GLN A 59 5.65 -6.75 11.14
C GLN A 59 5.62 -5.57 10.17
N ALA A 60 5.24 -5.82 8.91
CA ALA A 60 5.14 -4.78 7.90
C ALA A 60 4.09 -3.71 8.25
N GLN A 61 2.96 -4.10 8.87
CA GLN A 61 1.97 -3.16 9.37
C GLN A 61 2.48 -2.30 10.54
N LYS A 62 3.19 -2.91 11.51
CA LYS A 62 3.82 -2.15 12.60
C LYS A 62 4.78 -1.09 12.08
N GLU A 63 5.48 -1.38 11.00
CA GLU A 63 6.41 -0.47 10.34
C GLU A 63 5.71 0.48 9.35
N LYS A 64 4.39 0.37 9.20
CA LYS A 64 3.59 1.15 8.25
C LYS A 64 4.13 1.02 6.81
N THR A 65 4.56 -0.20 6.45
CA THR A 65 5.11 -0.49 5.12
C THR A 65 4.03 -0.46 4.05
N PHE A 66 2.82 -0.91 4.39
CA PHE A 66 1.64 -0.92 3.51
C PHE A 66 0.53 -0.08 4.13
N ASN A 67 -0.24 0.58 3.27
CA ASN A 67 -1.44 1.33 3.64
C ASN A 67 -2.66 0.41 3.64
N GLN A 68 -2.72 -0.51 2.66
CA GLN A 68 -3.80 -1.48 2.50
C GLN A 68 -3.26 -2.89 2.36
N VAL A 69 -3.99 -3.85 2.93
CA VAL A 69 -3.70 -5.28 2.81
C VAL A 69 -4.96 -5.97 2.31
N TYR A 70 -4.85 -6.66 1.19
CA TYR A 70 -5.91 -7.45 0.58
C TYR A 70 -5.58 -8.93 0.67
N ILE A 71 -6.59 -9.78 0.85
CA ILE A 71 -6.42 -11.22 0.80
C ILE A 71 -7.47 -11.87 -0.08
N ILE A 72 -7.01 -12.78 -0.95
CA ILE A 72 -7.88 -13.69 -1.69
C ILE A 72 -7.64 -15.10 -1.19
N THR A 73 -8.63 -15.70 -0.55
CA THR A 73 -8.52 -17.04 0.04
C THR A 73 -9.90 -17.70 0.15
N PRO A 74 -10.03 -19.00 -0.14
CA PRO A 74 -11.26 -19.75 0.09
C PRO A 74 -11.49 -20.08 1.59
N THR A 75 -10.47 -19.93 2.42
CA THR A 75 -10.44 -20.45 3.80
C THR A 75 -10.23 -19.37 4.85
N PHE A 76 -10.70 -18.15 4.59
CA PHE A 76 -10.49 -17.01 5.51
C PHE A 76 -10.99 -17.32 6.93
N GLU A 77 -12.16 -17.91 7.08
CA GLU A 77 -12.71 -18.22 8.41
C GLU A 77 -11.78 -19.15 9.21
N SER A 78 -11.16 -20.12 8.56
CA SER A 78 -10.19 -21.01 9.22
C SER A 78 -8.88 -20.27 9.57
N ASN A 79 -8.55 -19.22 8.84
CA ASN A 79 -7.34 -18.42 9.00
C ASN A 79 -7.59 -17.10 9.73
N ARG A 80 -8.81 -16.84 10.18
CA ARG A 80 -9.22 -15.60 10.87
C ARG A 80 -8.33 -15.32 12.10
N ALA A 81 -7.91 -16.34 12.82
CA ALA A 81 -6.99 -16.20 13.95
C ALA A 81 -5.61 -15.64 13.56
N TYR A 82 -5.20 -15.77 12.30
CA TYR A 82 -3.92 -15.28 11.80
C TYR A 82 -4.02 -13.91 11.16
N PHE A 83 -5.10 -13.61 10.43
CA PHE A 83 -5.25 -12.43 9.58
C PHE A 83 -6.38 -11.48 10.01
N GLY A 84 -7.32 -11.93 10.83
CA GLY A 84 -8.58 -11.21 11.09
C GLY A 84 -8.42 -9.86 11.80
N ASP A 85 -7.32 -9.64 12.53
CA ASP A 85 -7.01 -8.37 13.17
C ASP A 85 -6.12 -7.45 12.30
N MET A 86 -5.76 -7.91 11.11
CA MET A 86 -4.83 -7.20 10.22
C MET A 86 -5.47 -6.77 8.90
N ILE A 87 -6.59 -7.37 8.54
CA ILE A 87 -7.23 -7.16 7.24
C ILE A 87 -8.69 -6.83 7.48
N ASP A 88 -9.12 -5.68 6.98
CA ASP A 88 -10.51 -5.26 7.05
C ASP A 88 -11.39 -6.23 6.27
N GLU A 89 -12.60 -6.52 6.76
CA GLU A 89 -13.51 -7.51 6.14
C GLU A 89 -13.82 -7.18 4.67
N GLU A 90 -13.87 -5.91 4.31
CA GLU A 90 -14.08 -5.43 2.94
C GLU A 90 -12.91 -5.70 1.99
N ASN A 91 -11.75 -6.07 2.53
CA ASN A 91 -10.53 -6.41 1.80
C ASN A 91 -10.27 -7.92 1.73
N VAL A 92 -11.27 -8.71 2.15
CA VAL A 92 -11.26 -10.17 2.07
C VAL A 92 -12.10 -10.63 0.89
N PHE A 93 -11.49 -11.35 -0.03
CA PHE A 93 -12.15 -11.81 -1.26
C PHE A 93 -12.15 -13.32 -1.37
N GLN A 94 -13.24 -13.86 -1.90
CA GLN A 94 -13.29 -15.27 -2.32
C GLN A 94 -12.58 -15.41 -3.69
N PRO A 95 -11.92 -16.55 -3.96
CA PRO A 95 -11.19 -16.74 -5.20
C PRO A 95 -12.15 -16.98 -6.39
N THR A 96 -12.58 -15.91 -7.01
CA THR A 96 -13.45 -15.87 -8.20
C THR A 96 -12.67 -15.41 -9.43
N LYS A 97 -13.31 -15.37 -10.59
CA LYS A 97 -12.70 -14.83 -11.82
C LYS A 97 -12.46 -13.31 -11.75
N THR A 98 -13.21 -12.61 -10.91
CA THR A 98 -13.19 -11.14 -10.78
C THR A 98 -12.38 -10.63 -9.61
N SER A 99 -12.07 -11.46 -8.60
CA SER A 99 -11.46 -11.03 -7.34
C SER A 99 -10.15 -10.25 -7.53
N ILE A 100 -9.31 -10.63 -8.49
CA ILE A 100 -8.07 -9.89 -8.77
C ILE A 100 -8.41 -8.53 -9.38
N GLN A 101 -9.40 -8.46 -10.27
CA GLN A 101 -9.81 -7.18 -10.84
C GLN A 101 -10.41 -6.28 -9.78
N GLU A 102 -11.22 -6.80 -8.88
CA GLU A 102 -11.79 -6.04 -7.75
C GLU A 102 -10.69 -5.44 -6.85
N VAL A 103 -9.60 -6.17 -6.61
CA VAL A 103 -8.44 -5.63 -5.89
C VAL A 103 -7.72 -4.57 -6.71
N ILE A 104 -7.54 -4.78 -8.02
CA ILE A 104 -6.91 -3.80 -8.92
C ILE A 104 -7.72 -2.51 -8.92
N ASP A 105 -9.05 -2.60 -9.05
CA ASP A 105 -9.93 -1.44 -9.06
C ASP A 105 -9.80 -0.60 -7.77
N LYS A 106 -9.73 -1.25 -6.60
CA LYS A 106 -9.48 -0.57 -5.32
C LYS A 106 -8.09 0.11 -5.26
N VAL A 107 -7.07 -0.52 -5.83
CA VAL A 107 -5.72 0.06 -5.88
C VAL A 107 -5.68 1.24 -6.84
N GLU A 108 -6.41 1.18 -7.96
CA GLU A 108 -6.53 2.29 -8.91
C GLU A 108 -7.30 3.46 -8.29
N GLU A 109 -8.36 3.21 -7.52
CA GLU A 109 -9.09 4.22 -6.76
C GLU A 109 -8.18 4.94 -5.76
N ASP A 110 -7.39 4.21 -4.97
CA ASP A 110 -6.39 4.78 -4.07
C ASP A 110 -5.37 5.67 -4.81
N LYS A 111 -4.97 5.25 -6.00
CA LYS A 111 -4.05 6.03 -6.84
C LYS A 111 -4.69 7.32 -7.34
N GLU A 112 -5.95 7.26 -7.81
CA GLU A 112 -6.68 8.45 -8.25
C GLU A 112 -6.85 9.46 -7.11
N GLU A 113 -7.17 9.00 -5.91
CA GLU A 113 -7.27 9.86 -4.73
C GLU A 113 -5.91 10.50 -4.38
N TRP A 114 -4.81 9.73 -4.53
CA TRP A 114 -3.47 10.27 -4.36
C TRP A 114 -3.17 11.37 -5.37
N GLU A 115 -3.52 11.17 -6.64
CA GLU A 115 -3.33 12.18 -7.68
C GLU A 115 -4.14 13.45 -7.42
N LYS A 116 -5.38 13.32 -6.94
CA LYS A 116 -6.22 14.44 -6.49
C LYS A 116 -5.56 15.19 -5.33
N TYR A 117 -5.11 14.46 -4.30
CA TYR A 117 -4.38 15.07 -3.18
C TYR A 117 -3.13 15.83 -3.63
N LEU A 118 -2.36 15.31 -4.59
CA LEU A 118 -1.18 16.01 -5.11
C LEU A 118 -1.53 17.30 -5.85
N VAL A 119 -2.68 17.37 -6.52
CA VAL A 119 -3.19 18.59 -7.15
C VAL A 119 -3.57 19.62 -6.07
N GLU A 120 -4.37 19.21 -5.09
CA GLU A 120 -4.76 20.06 -3.97
C GLU A 120 -3.55 20.59 -3.20
N LYS A 121 -2.57 19.73 -2.93
CA LYS A 121 -1.34 20.13 -2.24
C LYS A 121 -0.54 21.17 -3.03
N ARG A 122 -0.43 21.02 -4.36
CA ARG A 122 0.24 22.02 -5.21
C ARG A 122 -0.45 23.38 -5.18
N GLU A 123 -1.79 23.39 -5.24
CA GLU A 123 -2.58 24.61 -5.10
C GLU A 123 -2.41 25.25 -3.72
N TYR A 124 -2.41 24.43 -2.67
CA TYR A 124 -2.14 24.92 -1.31
C TYR A 124 -0.73 25.51 -1.15
N ASP A 125 0.29 24.84 -1.68
CA ASP A 125 1.67 25.34 -1.64
C ASP A 125 1.81 26.64 -2.44
N PHE A 126 1.06 26.81 -3.52
CA PHE A 126 1.01 28.06 -4.29
C PHE A 126 0.31 29.17 -3.47
N PHE A 127 -0.84 28.88 -2.87
CA PHE A 127 -1.55 29.79 -1.96
C PHE A 127 -0.65 30.28 -0.81
N MET A 128 0.07 29.35 -0.16
CA MET A 128 1.00 29.70 0.91
C MET A 128 2.16 30.59 0.45
N ARG A 129 2.61 30.44 -0.80
CA ARG A 129 3.62 31.36 -1.38
C ARG A 129 3.08 32.74 -1.63
N LEU A 130 1.84 32.87 -2.09
CA LEU A 130 1.20 34.19 -2.27
C LEU A 130 1.12 34.93 -0.94
N LEU A 131 0.65 34.28 0.11
CA LEU A 131 0.56 34.86 1.44
C LEU A 131 1.92 35.31 2.00
N LYS A 132 2.95 34.44 1.87
CA LYS A 132 4.32 34.75 2.34
C LYS A 132 4.94 35.96 1.62
N ASN A 133 4.59 36.14 0.36
CA ASN A 133 5.12 37.28 -0.44
C ASN A 133 4.37 38.59 -0.21
N GLY A 134 3.43 38.62 0.76
CA GLY A 134 2.64 39.83 1.09
C GLY A 134 1.77 40.33 -0.07
N LYS A 135 1.40 39.42 -1.00
CA LYS A 135 0.47 39.81 -2.08
C LYS A 135 -0.96 39.73 -1.54
N ASP A 136 -1.68 40.84 -1.71
CA ASP A 136 -3.11 40.81 -1.45
C ASP A 136 -3.79 39.85 -2.43
N LEU A 137 -4.60 38.94 -1.87
CA LEU A 137 -5.42 38.06 -2.68
C LEU A 137 -6.57 38.81 -3.30
N THR A 138 -6.89 38.55 -4.55
CA THR A 138 -8.12 39.03 -5.15
C THR A 138 -9.33 38.32 -4.55
N ASP A 139 -10.50 38.95 -4.57
CA ASP A 139 -11.73 38.35 -4.06
C ASP A 139 -12.02 36.97 -4.72
N GLU A 140 -11.73 36.85 -6.03
CA GLU A 140 -11.88 35.58 -6.76
C GLU A 140 -10.91 34.48 -6.24
N GLN A 141 -9.67 34.85 -5.92
CA GLN A 141 -8.70 33.94 -5.33
C GLN A 141 -9.11 33.50 -3.93
N LEU A 142 -9.61 34.46 -3.15
CA LEU A 142 -10.09 34.17 -1.79
C LEU A 142 -11.24 33.16 -1.83
N LEU A 143 -12.26 33.42 -2.66
CA LEU A 143 -13.38 32.49 -2.86
C LEU A 143 -12.91 31.11 -3.31
N LYS A 144 -12.02 31.06 -4.31
CA LYS A 144 -11.44 29.78 -4.77
C LYS A 144 -10.82 28.97 -3.64
N TYR A 145 -10.00 29.60 -2.78
CA TYR A 145 -9.30 28.88 -1.70
C TYR A 145 -10.22 28.54 -0.53
N MET A 146 -11.31 29.30 -0.32
CA MET A 146 -12.38 28.94 0.60
C MET A 146 -13.14 27.70 0.09
N ASP A 147 -13.51 27.67 -1.19
CA ASP A 147 -14.20 26.53 -1.81
C ASP A 147 -13.33 25.26 -1.79
N MET A 148 -12.01 25.41 -1.89
CA MET A 148 -11.06 24.30 -1.75
C MET A 148 -10.84 23.87 -0.29
N GLY A 149 -11.44 24.54 0.69
CA GLY A 149 -11.29 24.22 2.11
C GLY A 149 -9.94 24.61 2.72
N PHE A 150 -9.16 25.49 2.06
CA PHE A 150 -7.88 25.96 2.60
C PHE A 150 -8.04 27.07 3.64
N LEU A 151 -9.22 27.66 3.71
CA LEU A 151 -9.60 28.70 4.66
C LEU A 151 -10.92 28.31 5.33
N GLU A 152 -10.86 28.02 6.63
CA GLU A 152 -12.02 27.75 7.48
C GLU A 152 -11.95 28.64 8.73
N ASP A 153 -12.97 29.42 9.00
CA ASP A 153 -13.04 30.27 10.20
C ASP A 153 -11.76 31.10 10.44
N ASP A 154 -11.26 31.78 9.41
CA ASP A 154 -10.00 32.55 9.42
C ASP A 154 -8.73 31.71 9.72
N LYS A 155 -8.81 30.39 9.62
CA LYS A 155 -7.67 29.48 9.78
C LYS A 155 -7.26 28.86 8.47
N ILE A 156 -5.96 28.76 8.29
CA ILE A 156 -5.38 28.06 7.14
C ILE A 156 -5.34 26.56 7.43
N VAL A 157 -6.04 25.78 6.61
CA VAL A 157 -6.14 24.33 6.75
C VAL A 157 -5.38 23.65 5.60
N PRO A 158 -4.31 22.90 5.91
CA PRO A 158 -3.60 22.16 4.87
C PRO A 158 -4.39 20.93 4.42
N PRO A 159 -4.32 20.54 3.13
CA PRO A 159 -4.91 19.32 2.66
C PRO A 159 -4.29 18.09 3.38
N LYS A 160 -5.13 17.13 3.73
CA LYS A 160 -4.72 15.94 4.49
C LYS A 160 -4.80 14.71 3.62
N TRP A 161 -3.69 13.98 3.55
CA TRP A 161 -3.70 12.66 2.94
C TRP A 161 -4.34 11.63 3.88
N LYS A 162 -5.23 10.78 3.33
CA LYS A 162 -5.99 9.80 4.14
C LYS A 162 -5.12 8.83 4.96
N TYR A 163 -3.93 8.50 4.47
CA TYR A 163 -2.98 7.65 5.19
C TYR A 163 -1.98 8.42 6.07
N GLY A 164 -2.17 9.71 6.25
CA GLY A 164 -1.40 10.59 7.13
C GLY A 164 -0.10 11.08 6.51
N LYS A 165 0.85 10.20 6.20
CA LYS A 165 2.09 10.61 5.54
C LYS A 165 1.85 10.87 4.06
N PRO A 166 2.36 11.98 3.49
CA PRO A 166 2.20 12.32 2.09
C PRO A 166 3.13 11.48 1.19
N GLU A 167 2.87 10.19 1.14
CA GLU A 167 3.57 9.20 0.33
C GLU A 167 2.55 8.48 -0.57
N PRO A 168 2.96 8.02 -1.77
CA PRO A 168 2.09 7.21 -2.62
C PRO A 168 1.52 6.01 -1.87
N PRO A 169 0.28 5.61 -2.11
CA PRO A 169 -0.33 4.47 -1.44
C PRO A 169 0.43 3.18 -1.80
N LYS A 170 0.58 2.32 -0.82
CA LYS A 170 1.26 1.02 -0.95
C LYS A 170 0.31 -0.07 -0.51
N SER A 171 0.09 -1.04 -1.39
CA SER A 171 -0.83 -2.13 -1.16
C SER A 171 -0.11 -3.48 -1.15
N LEU A 172 -0.59 -4.40 -0.33
CA LEU A 172 -0.15 -5.79 -0.30
C LEU A 172 -1.32 -6.69 -0.67
N LEU A 173 -1.14 -7.52 -1.69
CA LEU A 173 -2.08 -8.58 -2.02
C LEU A 173 -1.53 -9.94 -1.55
N ILE A 174 -2.32 -10.65 -0.78
CA ILE A 174 -2.03 -12.02 -0.31
C ILE A 174 -2.94 -12.98 -1.08
N LEU A 175 -2.32 -13.96 -1.73
CA LEU A 175 -3.01 -15.07 -2.35
C LEU A 175 -2.75 -16.33 -1.51
N ASP A 176 -3.73 -16.74 -0.70
CA ASP A 176 -3.57 -17.91 0.18
C ASP A 176 -4.48 -19.05 -0.26
N ASP A 177 -3.89 -20.23 -0.47
CA ASP A 177 -4.55 -21.47 -0.88
C ASP A 177 -5.39 -21.40 -2.18
N VAL A 178 -5.01 -20.48 -3.08
CA VAL A 178 -5.76 -20.20 -4.32
C VAL A 178 -5.58 -21.23 -5.43
N LEU A 179 -4.57 -22.09 -5.32
CA LEU A 179 -4.29 -23.13 -6.34
C LEU A 179 -5.42 -24.17 -6.46
N SER A 180 -6.24 -24.29 -5.43
CA SER A 180 -7.44 -25.12 -5.44
C SER A 180 -8.63 -24.50 -6.21
N SER A 181 -8.50 -23.24 -6.66
CA SER A 181 -9.59 -22.46 -7.28
C SER A 181 -9.32 -22.23 -8.77
N PRO A 182 -9.78 -23.11 -9.66
CA PRO A 182 -9.57 -22.97 -11.12
C PRO A 182 -10.11 -21.65 -11.68
N ALA A 183 -11.17 -21.11 -11.06
CA ALA A 183 -11.78 -19.87 -11.47
C ALA A 183 -10.81 -18.67 -11.39
N LEU A 184 -10.03 -18.59 -10.32
CA LEU A 184 -9.03 -17.54 -10.15
C LEU A 184 -7.85 -17.72 -11.13
N LEU A 185 -7.39 -18.95 -11.33
CA LEU A 185 -6.29 -19.24 -12.24
C LEU A 185 -6.60 -18.91 -13.70
N GLN A 186 -7.89 -18.87 -14.06
CA GLN A 186 -8.37 -18.48 -15.38
C GLN A 186 -8.70 -16.99 -15.49
N SER A 187 -8.49 -16.22 -14.42
CA SER A 187 -8.80 -14.78 -14.44
C SER A 187 -7.84 -14.03 -15.36
N SER A 188 -8.38 -13.07 -16.11
CA SER A 188 -7.59 -12.18 -16.97
C SER A 188 -6.65 -11.24 -16.17
N GLY A 189 -6.91 -11.06 -14.89
CA GLY A 189 -6.10 -10.24 -13.99
C GLY A 189 -4.70 -10.83 -13.77
N LEU A 190 -4.55 -12.17 -13.74
CA LEU A 190 -3.23 -12.82 -13.59
C LEU A 190 -2.33 -12.68 -14.82
N THR A 191 -2.89 -12.41 -15.99
CA THR A 191 -2.12 -12.25 -17.25
C THR A 191 -1.66 -10.81 -17.48
N LYS A 192 -2.11 -9.85 -16.66
CA LYS A 192 -1.77 -8.42 -16.75
C LYS A 192 -0.77 -7.98 -15.67
N VAL A 193 -0.44 -8.86 -14.73
CA VAL A 193 0.56 -8.65 -13.69
C VAL A 193 1.87 -9.32 -14.11
#